data_ab1cf0e4680b70933c420f2d15fc12af
#
_entry.id   ab1cf0e4680b70933c420f2d15fc12af
#
_cell.length_a   1.000
_cell.length_b   1.000
_cell.length_c   1.000
_cell.angle_alpha   90.00
_cell.angle_beta   90.00
_cell.angle_gamma   90.00
#
_symmetry.space_group_name_H-M   'P 1'
#
loop_
_entity.id
_entity.type
_entity.pdbx_description
1 polymer ?
#
loop_
_entity_poly.entity_id
_entity_poly.type
_entity_poly.pdbx_seq_one_letter_code
_entity_poly.pdbx_strand_id
1 'polypeptide(L)'
;MSNKYEISRSGSLRNVSFAVVDCETTGVNPETDRILQVAAIIVTGEGEVVDQFDTVVRPESPENYTHGAEHIHGISKEQVENGMPLREALEKLWTISSGNVFTAHNARFDIGFLHAESERVGLSNRIETHVDTLALARKTDAEKTRRHTLDALCEHYGIEREKAHDAKADATATAELLIHLMKEMGVERSDQLPDLFA
;
A
#
# COMPACT_ATOMS: atom_id res chain seq x y z
N MET A 1 -6.46 -4.97 25.51
CA MET A 1 -5.78 -4.20 24.47
C MET A 1 -6.87 -3.57 23.63
N SER A 2 -7.00 -2.25 23.64
CA SER A 2 -8.10 -1.53 22.98
C SER A 2 -7.84 -1.55 21.48
N ASN A 3 -8.78 -2.10 20.70
CA ASN A 3 -8.75 -2.06 19.24
C ASN A 3 -8.73 -0.59 18.81
N LYS A 4 -7.66 -0.10 18.18
CA LYS A 4 -7.44 1.31 17.82
C LYS A 4 -8.46 1.88 16.83
N TYR A 5 -9.24 1.02 16.21
CA TYR A 5 -10.33 1.39 15.33
C TYR A 5 -11.65 1.32 16.12
N GLU A 6 -12.14 2.45 16.63
CA GLU A 6 -13.54 2.57 17.05
C GLU A 6 -14.44 2.47 15.81
N ILE A 7 -14.58 1.24 15.29
CA ILE A 7 -15.55 0.93 14.24
C ILE A 7 -16.91 1.12 14.89
N SER A 8 -17.57 2.22 14.58
CA SER A 8 -18.93 2.50 15.04
C SER A 8 -19.80 1.27 14.70
N ARG A 9 -20.42 0.67 15.72
CA ARG A 9 -21.34 -0.46 15.54
C ARG A 9 -22.50 -0.01 14.66
N SER A 10 -22.51 -0.37 13.39
CA SER A 10 -23.47 -0.03 12.33
C SER A 10 -23.26 1.33 11.64
N GLY A 11 -22.08 1.61 11.10
CA GLY A 11 -21.79 2.81 10.32
C GLY A 11 -21.76 2.58 8.80
N SER A 12 -21.94 3.68 8.04
CA SER A 12 -21.66 3.71 6.60
C SER A 12 -20.17 3.49 6.37
N LEU A 13 -19.82 2.80 5.30
CA LEU A 13 -18.44 2.66 4.80
C LEU A 13 -17.81 4.03 4.46
N ARG A 14 -18.62 5.04 4.21
CA ARG A 14 -18.18 6.42 3.98
C ARG A 14 -17.34 7.00 5.14
N ASN A 15 -17.60 6.54 6.35
CA ASN A 15 -16.90 7.01 7.55
C ASN A 15 -15.64 6.20 7.88
N VAL A 16 -15.28 5.25 7.02
CA VAL A 16 -14.08 4.44 7.13
C VAL A 16 -13.16 4.81 5.99
N SER A 17 -11.89 5.04 6.27
CA SER A 17 -10.88 5.28 5.24
C SER A 17 -9.74 4.28 5.32
N PHE A 18 -9.23 3.98 4.15
CA PHE A 18 -8.12 3.08 3.92
C PHE A 18 -6.92 3.90 3.42
N ALA A 19 -5.76 3.67 4.00
CA ALA A 19 -4.50 4.14 3.47
C ALA A 19 -3.93 3.03 2.58
N VAL A 20 -4.15 3.15 1.28
CA VAL A 20 -3.65 2.18 0.31
C VAL A 20 -2.24 2.57 -0.07
N VAL A 21 -1.29 1.73 0.28
CA VAL A 21 0.15 2.00 0.17
C VAL A 21 0.80 1.05 -0.81
N ASP A 22 1.76 1.55 -1.56
CA ASP A 22 2.64 0.78 -2.43
C ASP A 22 4.06 1.34 -2.39
N CYS A 23 5.06 0.47 -2.54
CA CYS A 23 6.47 0.81 -2.49
C CYS A 23 7.23 0.23 -3.69
N GLU A 24 7.99 1.07 -4.40
CA GLU A 24 9.03 0.59 -5.31
C GLU A 24 10.36 0.47 -4.58
N THR A 25 11.08 -0.60 -4.86
CA THR A 25 12.26 -0.99 -4.10
C THR A 25 13.41 -1.45 -5.01
N THR A 26 14.63 -1.46 -4.47
CA THR A 26 15.81 -1.94 -5.20
C THR A 26 15.85 -3.46 -5.37
N GLY A 27 15.02 -4.21 -4.64
CA GLY A 27 14.94 -5.66 -4.65
C GLY A 27 13.87 -6.16 -3.70
N VAL A 28 13.96 -7.40 -3.23
CA VAL A 28 12.87 -8.05 -2.48
C VAL A 28 13.19 -8.32 -1.01
N ASN A 29 14.40 -8.02 -0.56
CA ASN A 29 14.84 -8.28 0.82
C ASN A 29 14.91 -6.97 1.63
N PRO A 30 14.00 -6.69 2.56
CA PRO A 30 13.97 -5.45 3.33
C PRO A 30 15.21 -5.23 4.23
N GLU A 31 16.01 -6.27 4.51
CA GLU A 31 17.24 -6.11 5.26
C GLU A 31 18.37 -5.47 4.43
N THR A 32 18.44 -5.81 3.14
CA THR A 32 19.54 -5.40 2.24
C THR A 32 19.11 -4.37 1.20
N ASP A 33 17.85 -4.42 0.79
CA ASP A 33 17.31 -3.54 -0.24
C ASP A 33 16.74 -2.25 0.37
N ARG A 34 16.38 -1.30 -0.48
CA ARG A 34 15.95 0.05 -0.11
C ARG A 34 14.66 0.43 -0.82
N ILE A 35 13.84 1.24 -0.18
CA ILE A 35 12.71 1.89 -0.82
C ILE A 35 13.23 3.01 -1.74
N LEU A 36 12.71 3.07 -2.96
CA LEU A 36 13.00 4.10 -3.97
C LEU A 36 11.81 5.01 -4.24
N GLN A 37 10.60 4.55 -4.03
CA GLN A 37 9.38 5.35 -4.11
C GLN A 37 8.37 4.83 -3.10
N VAL A 38 7.59 5.72 -2.52
CA VAL A 38 6.42 5.38 -1.72
C VAL A 38 5.23 6.16 -2.19
N ALA A 39 4.06 5.53 -2.15
CA ALA A 39 2.79 6.20 -2.38
C ALA A 39 1.76 5.76 -1.35
N ALA A 40 0.84 6.67 -1.01
CA ALA A 40 -0.35 6.41 -0.22
C ALA A 40 -1.54 7.11 -0.87
N ILE A 41 -2.60 6.36 -1.11
CA ILE A 41 -3.90 6.88 -1.55
C ILE A 41 -4.88 6.66 -0.40
N ILE A 42 -5.44 7.74 0.11
CA ILE A 42 -6.46 7.67 1.16
C ILE A 42 -7.83 7.64 0.49
N VAL A 43 -8.52 6.52 0.66
CA VAL A 43 -9.81 6.28 0.01
C VAL A 43 -10.87 5.90 1.06
N THR A 44 -12.09 6.44 0.93
CA THR A 44 -13.21 6.00 1.77
C THR A 44 -13.66 4.58 1.38
N GLY A 45 -14.38 3.90 2.26
CA GLY A 45 -14.97 2.59 1.91
C GLY A 45 -16.02 2.62 0.79
N GLU A 46 -16.40 3.81 0.32
CA GLU A 46 -17.26 4.02 -0.86
C GLU A 46 -16.45 4.29 -2.13
N GLY A 47 -15.11 4.41 -2.04
CA GLY A 47 -14.21 4.60 -3.19
C GLY A 47 -13.89 6.06 -3.50
N GLU A 48 -14.25 7.01 -2.64
CA GLU A 48 -13.87 8.42 -2.81
C GLU A 48 -12.42 8.64 -2.33
N VAL A 49 -11.56 9.14 -3.22
CA VAL A 49 -10.18 9.54 -2.85
C VAL A 49 -10.26 10.88 -2.11
N VAL A 50 -9.78 10.90 -0.87
CA VAL A 50 -9.87 12.06 0.02
C VAL A 50 -8.51 12.74 0.25
N ASP A 51 -7.41 12.00 0.07
CA ASP A 51 -6.04 12.53 0.16
C ASP A 51 -5.06 11.61 -0.56
N GLN A 52 -3.87 12.11 -0.89
CA GLN A 52 -2.81 11.32 -1.50
C GLN A 52 -1.42 11.89 -1.23
N PHE A 53 -0.44 11.01 -1.20
CA PHE A 53 0.97 11.36 -1.11
C PHE A 53 1.79 10.39 -1.95
N ASP A 54 2.75 10.89 -2.73
CA ASP A 54 3.75 10.07 -3.41
C ASP A 54 5.08 10.83 -3.53
N THR A 55 6.17 10.09 -3.47
CA THR A 55 7.50 10.68 -3.67
C THR A 55 8.56 9.63 -4.00
N VAL A 56 9.52 10.00 -4.83
CA VAL A 56 10.80 9.30 -4.93
C VAL A 56 11.58 9.52 -3.64
N VAL A 57 12.20 8.48 -3.15
CA VAL A 57 12.90 8.45 -1.86
C VAL A 57 14.41 8.38 -2.09
N ARG A 58 15.15 9.24 -1.41
CA ARG A 58 16.58 9.13 -1.29
C ARG A 58 16.93 8.31 -0.03
N PRO A 59 17.56 7.12 -0.17
CA PRO A 59 17.94 6.27 0.96
C PRO A 59 18.86 6.98 1.94
N GLU A 60 18.93 6.50 3.19
CA GLU A 60 19.74 7.10 4.26
C GLU A 60 21.23 7.14 3.93
N SER A 61 21.74 6.15 3.23
CA SER A 61 23.14 6.07 2.79
C SER A 61 23.19 5.85 1.28
N PRO A 62 22.92 6.88 0.48
CA PRO A 62 22.75 6.73 -0.96
C PRO A 62 24.02 6.25 -1.69
N GLU A 63 25.20 6.44 -1.09
CA GLU A 63 26.48 5.95 -1.63
C GLU A 63 26.68 4.44 -1.44
N ASN A 64 25.91 3.80 -0.58
CA ASN A 64 26.10 2.40 -0.16
C ASN A 64 24.94 1.47 -0.59
N TYR A 65 24.01 1.92 -1.44
CA TYR A 65 22.91 1.06 -1.89
C TYR A 65 23.15 0.53 -3.31
N THR A 66 22.59 -0.64 -3.58
CA THR A 66 22.52 -1.18 -4.95
C THR A 66 21.23 -0.67 -5.58
N HIS A 67 21.31 0.02 -6.72
CA HIS A 67 20.14 0.65 -7.35
C HIS A 67 19.07 -0.34 -7.82
N GLY A 68 19.45 -1.59 -8.07
CA GLY A 68 18.54 -2.66 -8.42
C GLY A 68 18.07 -2.61 -9.88
N ALA A 69 16.84 -3.04 -10.11
CA ALA A 69 16.29 -3.29 -11.43
C ALA A 69 15.55 -2.05 -11.99
N GLU A 70 16.30 -1.01 -12.38
CA GLU A 70 15.73 0.21 -12.98
C GLU A 70 14.78 -0.08 -14.14
N HIS A 71 15.01 -1.14 -14.91
CA HIS A 71 14.13 -1.56 -16.00
C HIS A 71 12.74 -2.07 -15.54
N ILE A 72 12.57 -2.33 -14.24
CA ILE A 72 11.28 -2.70 -13.64
C ILE A 72 10.58 -1.45 -13.11
N HIS A 73 11.17 -0.76 -12.14
CA HIS A 73 10.53 0.40 -11.47
C HIS A 73 10.68 1.71 -12.27
N GLY A 74 11.61 1.79 -13.22
CA GLY A 74 11.78 2.96 -14.09
C GLY A 74 12.27 4.24 -13.39
N ILE A 75 12.79 4.13 -12.16
CA ILE A 75 13.31 5.26 -11.38
C ILE A 75 14.81 5.33 -11.60
N SER A 76 15.31 6.43 -12.15
CA SER A 76 16.74 6.62 -12.39
C SER A 76 17.51 6.98 -11.11
N LYS A 77 18.82 6.76 -11.12
CA LYS A 77 19.69 7.21 -10.01
C LYS A 77 19.59 8.70 -9.77
N GLU A 78 19.51 9.49 -10.81
CA GLU A 78 19.35 10.94 -10.72
C GLU A 78 18.04 11.34 -10.00
N GLN A 79 16.95 10.64 -10.27
CA GLN A 79 15.69 10.87 -9.56
C GLN A 79 15.82 10.52 -8.08
N VAL A 80 16.53 9.42 -7.75
CA VAL A 80 16.77 9.01 -6.35
C VAL A 80 17.67 10.03 -5.64
N GLU A 81 18.74 10.51 -6.27
CA GLU A 81 19.65 11.55 -5.72
C GLU A 81 18.88 12.84 -5.38
N ASN A 82 17.90 13.22 -6.21
CA ASN A 82 17.04 14.38 -6.01
C ASN A 82 15.75 14.06 -5.21
N GLY A 83 15.57 12.81 -4.79
CA GLY A 83 14.42 12.36 -4.04
C GLY A 83 14.34 12.94 -2.63
N MET A 84 13.16 12.83 -2.04
CA MET A 84 12.93 13.22 -0.65
C MET A 84 13.77 12.36 0.29
N PRO A 85 14.43 12.93 1.32
CA PRO A 85 15.14 12.14 2.32
C PRO A 85 14.23 11.08 2.95
N LEU A 86 14.75 9.86 3.13
CA LEU A 86 13.99 8.71 3.63
C LEU A 86 13.17 9.03 4.90
N ARG A 87 13.79 9.65 5.91
CA ARG A 87 13.09 10.01 7.15
C ARG A 87 11.87 10.91 6.87
N GLU A 88 12.05 11.97 6.05
CA GLU A 88 10.96 12.90 5.73
C GLU A 88 9.83 12.22 4.95
N ALA A 89 10.17 11.36 3.99
CA ALA A 89 9.21 10.59 3.22
C ALA A 89 8.38 9.67 4.13
N LEU A 90 9.03 8.96 5.05
CA LEU A 90 8.35 8.07 5.99
C LEU A 90 7.49 8.85 7.02
N GLU A 91 7.98 9.97 7.55
CA GLU A 91 7.20 10.81 8.47
C GLU A 91 5.91 11.33 7.80
N LYS A 92 5.98 11.75 6.53
CA LYS A 92 4.79 12.14 5.75
C LYS A 92 3.86 10.96 5.50
N LEU A 93 4.41 9.82 5.06
CA LEU A 93 3.64 8.59 4.84
C LEU A 93 2.88 8.17 6.10
N TRP A 94 3.57 8.13 7.26
CA TRP A 94 2.95 7.77 8.53
C TRP A 94 1.89 8.78 8.98
N THR A 95 2.11 10.06 8.68
CA THR A 95 1.16 11.13 9.01
C THR A 95 -0.13 10.98 8.22
N ILE A 96 -0.06 10.83 6.90
CA ILE A 96 -1.24 10.68 6.04
C ILE A 96 -1.96 9.36 6.30
N SER A 97 -1.23 8.30 6.62
CA SER A 97 -1.81 6.98 6.91
C SER A 97 -2.42 6.87 8.31
N SER A 98 -2.16 7.84 9.18
CA SER A 98 -2.62 7.79 10.57
C SER A 98 -4.14 7.83 10.67
N GLY A 99 -4.70 6.90 11.45
CA GLY A 99 -6.16 6.78 11.64
C GLY A 99 -6.89 6.06 10.51
N ASN A 100 -6.19 5.68 9.44
CA ASN A 100 -6.73 4.93 8.32
C ASN A 100 -6.36 3.45 8.40
N VAL A 101 -7.16 2.57 7.80
CA VAL A 101 -6.85 1.14 7.70
C VAL A 101 -5.74 0.92 6.69
N PHE A 102 -4.57 0.47 7.14
CA PHE A 102 -3.46 0.18 6.22
C PHE A 102 -3.87 -0.92 5.25
N THR A 103 -3.63 -0.69 3.96
CA THR A 103 -4.00 -1.61 2.89
C THR A 103 -2.88 -1.64 1.83
N ALA A 104 -2.58 -2.83 1.31
CA ALA A 104 -1.66 -2.99 0.19
C ALA A 104 -1.98 -4.26 -0.61
N HIS A 105 -1.39 -4.41 -1.80
CA HIS A 105 -1.46 -5.65 -2.58
C HIS A 105 -0.24 -6.52 -2.29
N ASN A 106 -0.40 -7.67 -1.64
CA ASN A 106 0.69 -8.43 -1.04
C ASN A 106 1.36 -7.67 0.13
N ALA A 107 0.53 -7.19 1.04
CA ALA A 107 0.85 -6.24 2.10
C ALA A 107 2.09 -6.60 2.94
N ARG A 108 2.42 -7.89 3.07
CA ARG A 108 3.63 -8.35 3.78
C ARG A 108 4.90 -7.75 3.20
N PHE A 109 4.94 -7.51 1.88
CA PHE A 109 6.09 -6.92 1.20
C PHE A 109 6.29 -5.47 1.66
N ASP A 110 5.29 -4.63 1.49
CA ASP A 110 5.37 -3.21 1.84
C ASP A 110 5.59 -3.00 3.34
N ILE A 111 4.88 -3.74 4.18
CA ILE A 111 5.03 -3.71 5.63
C ILE A 111 6.47 -4.05 6.04
N GLY A 112 7.07 -5.07 5.44
CA GLY A 112 8.45 -5.47 5.71
C GLY A 112 9.44 -4.34 5.42
N PHE A 113 9.32 -3.71 4.26
CA PHE A 113 10.16 -2.59 3.87
C PHE A 113 9.92 -1.35 4.74
N LEU A 114 8.67 -0.98 4.97
CA LEU A 114 8.32 0.19 5.79
C LEU A 114 8.83 0.04 7.24
N HIS A 115 8.77 -1.16 7.82
CA HIS A 115 9.30 -1.41 9.14
C HIS A 115 10.84 -1.33 9.18
N ALA A 116 11.52 -1.98 8.21
CA ALA A 116 12.97 -1.97 8.13
C ALA A 116 13.52 -0.55 7.90
N GLU A 117 12.92 0.21 6.98
CA GLU A 117 13.34 1.57 6.69
C GLU A 117 13.02 2.54 7.84
N SER A 118 11.88 2.36 8.52
CA SER A 118 11.56 3.13 9.73
C SER A 118 12.60 2.90 10.82
N GLU A 119 13.01 1.65 11.04
CA GLU A 119 14.05 1.32 12.04
C GLU A 119 15.40 1.96 11.68
N ARG A 120 15.80 1.97 10.41
CA ARG A 120 17.04 2.60 9.94
C ARG A 120 17.11 4.09 10.28
N VAL A 121 15.97 4.78 10.23
CA VAL A 121 15.91 6.21 10.56
C VAL A 121 15.40 6.50 11.98
N GLY A 122 15.30 5.47 12.83
CA GLY A 122 14.90 5.61 14.24
C GLY A 122 13.43 6.00 14.45
N LEU A 123 12.54 5.60 13.53
CA LEU A 123 11.09 5.70 13.69
C LEU A 123 10.56 4.39 14.30
N SER A 124 9.56 4.49 15.18
CA SER A 124 8.98 3.34 15.88
C SER A 124 7.58 2.94 15.38
N ASN A 125 7.18 3.48 14.24
CA ASN A 125 5.88 3.17 13.64
C ASN A 125 5.79 1.68 13.28
N ARG A 126 4.63 1.08 13.56
CA ARG A 126 4.35 -0.34 13.25
C ARG A 126 2.93 -0.49 12.75
N ILE A 127 2.75 -1.37 11.79
CA ILE A 127 1.46 -1.81 11.26
C ILE A 127 1.13 -3.14 11.94
N GLU A 128 0.12 -3.13 12.80
CA GLU A 128 -0.32 -4.33 13.54
C GLU A 128 -1.49 -5.04 12.85
N THR A 129 -2.34 -4.27 12.17
CA THR A 129 -3.55 -4.76 11.50
C THR A 129 -3.62 -4.12 10.13
N HIS A 130 -3.92 -4.90 9.11
CA HIS A 130 -3.95 -4.43 7.73
C HIS A 130 -4.95 -5.21 6.88
N VAL A 131 -5.25 -4.68 5.71
CA VAL A 131 -5.97 -5.38 4.64
C VAL A 131 -4.97 -5.73 3.54
N ASP A 132 -4.97 -6.99 3.12
CA ASP A 132 -4.18 -7.47 1.98
C ASP A 132 -5.10 -7.84 0.82
N THR A 133 -5.12 -7.00 -0.23
CA THR A 133 -6.00 -7.24 -1.38
C THR A 133 -5.65 -8.52 -2.15
N LEU A 134 -4.39 -9.00 -2.08
CA LEU A 134 -4.02 -10.31 -2.63
C LEU A 134 -4.69 -11.45 -1.85
N ALA A 135 -4.73 -11.34 -0.51
CA ALA A 135 -5.41 -12.33 0.34
C ALA A 135 -6.93 -12.31 0.09
N LEU A 136 -7.53 -11.11 -0.04
CA LEU A 136 -8.96 -10.98 -0.38
C LEU A 136 -9.27 -11.57 -1.75
N ALA A 137 -8.47 -11.28 -2.78
CA ALA A 137 -8.65 -11.81 -4.12
C ALA A 137 -8.57 -13.34 -4.15
N ARG A 138 -7.71 -13.93 -3.32
CA ARG A 138 -7.64 -15.40 -3.16
C ARG A 138 -8.85 -15.97 -2.42
N LYS A 139 -9.41 -15.21 -1.48
CA LYS A 139 -10.61 -15.60 -0.72
C LYS A 139 -11.86 -15.57 -1.58
N THR A 140 -11.98 -14.59 -2.51
CA THR A 140 -13.10 -14.48 -3.45
C THR A 140 -13.01 -15.47 -4.61
N ASP A 141 -11.84 -16.03 -4.91
CA ASP A 141 -11.60 -17.00 -5.98
C ASP A 141 -11.07 -18.34 -5.42
N ALA A 142 -11.90 -19.00 -4.60
CA ALA A 142 -11.55 -20.28 -3.95
C ALA A 142 -11.19 -21.38 -4.96
N GLU A 143 -11.75 -21.36 -6.16
CA GLU A 143 -11.49 -22.33 -7.25
C GLU A 143 -10.23 -22.00 -8.04
N LYS A 144 -9.56 -20.86 -7.75
CA LYS A 144 -8.35 -20.39 -8.42
C LYS A 144 -8.50 -20.29 -9.95
N THR A 145 -9.57 -19.67 -10.38
CA THR A 145 -9.93 -19.53 -11.81
C THR A 145 -9.13 -18.45 -12.52
N ARG A 146 -8.48 -17.54 -11.75
CA ARG A 146 -7.71 -16.38 -12.25
C ARG A 146 -6.34 -16.25 -11.57
N ARG A 147 -5.44 -15.51 -12.19
CA ARG A 147 -4.22 -15.04 -11.51
C ARG A 147 -4.57 -13.90 -10.56
N HIS A 148 -3.82 -13.79 -9.44
CA HIS A 148 -4.06 -12.78 -8.42
C HIS A 148 -2.93 -11.73 -8.35
N THR A 149 -2.13 -11.58 -9.42
CA THR A 149 -1.23 -10.43 -9.55
C THR A 149 -2.05 -9.16 -9.77
N LEU A 150 -1.54 -8.00 -9.38
CA LEU A 150 -2.25 -6.73 -9.58
C LEU A 150 -2.64 -6.53 -11.04
N ASP A 151 -1.73 -6.82 -12.01
CA ASP A 151 -2.02 -6.75 -13.44
C ASP A 151 -3.23 -7.58 -13.85
N ALA A 152 -3.24 -8.86 -13.44
CA ALA A 152 -4.32 -9.77 -13.81
C ALA A 152 -5.67 -9.38 -13.17
N LEU A 153 -5.63 -8.81 -11.97
CA LEU A 153 -6.83 -8.32 -11.29
C LEU A 153 -7.32 -7.01 -11.91
N CYS A 154 -6.42 -6.10 -12.29
CA CYS A 154 -6.78 -4.89 -13.04
C CYS A 154 -7.47 -5.26 -14.36
N GLU A 155 -6.90 -6.20 -15.13
CA GLU A 155 -7.52 -6.70 -16.36
C GLU A 155 -8.92 -7.31 -16.09
N HIS A 156 -9.04 -8.13 -15.04
CA HIS A 156 -10.29 -8.81 -14.69
C HIS A 156 -11.41 -7.84 -14.29
N TYR A 157 -11.09 -6.79 -13.52
CA TYR A 157 -12.07 -5.81 -13.04
C TYR A 157 -12.22 -4.58 -13.93
N GLY A 158 -11.42 -4.47 -15.01
CA GLY A 158 -11.42 -3.32 -15.91
C GLY A 158 -10.85 -2.06 -15.27
N ILE A 159 -9.89 -2.21 -14.36
CA ILE A 159 -9.20 -1.11 -13.68
C ILE A 159 -8.08 -0.60 -14.61
N GLU A 160 -8.13 0.69 -14.96
CA GLU A 160 -7.07 1.33 -15.73
C GLU A 160 -5.88 1.65 -14.83
N ARG A 161 -4.67 1.33 -15.33
CA ARG A 161 -3.41 1.63 -14.66
C ARG A 161 -2.47 2.32 -15.65
N GLU A 162 -2.19 3.59 -15.43
CA GLU A 162 -1.41 4.42 -16.36
C GLU A 162 0.01 3.87 -16.57
N LYS A 163 0.65 3.37 -15.51
CA LYS A 163 2.03 2.84 -15.57
C LYS A 163 2.21 1.76 -14.51
N ALA A 164 2.54 0.54 -14.96
CA ALA A 164 2.93 -0.53 -14.05
C ALA A 164 4.28 -0.22 -13.40
N HIS A 165 4.45 -0.66 -12.15
CA HIS A 165 5.66 -0.42 -11.36
C HIS A 165 5.96 1.08 -11.16
N ASP A 166 4.93 1.84 -10.88
CA ASP A 166 4.95 3.17 -10.33
C ASP A 166 4.08 3.15 -9.08
N ALA A 167 4.67 3.43 -7.92
CA ALA A 167 4.00 3.23 -6.63
C ALA A 167 2.65 3.97 -6.55
N LYS A 168 2.54 5.17 -7.14
CA LYS A 168 1.28 5.91 -7.16
C LYS A 168 0.21 5.23 -8.03
N ALA A 169 0.59 4.79 -9.24
CA ALA A 169 -0.33 4.10 -10.14
C ALA A 169 -0.78 2.77 -9.54
N ASP A 170 0.13 2.03 -8.90
CA ASP A 170 -0.16 0.75 -8.28
C ASP A 170 -1.00 0.88 -7.01
N ALA A 171 -0.74 1.88 -6.15
CA ALA A 171 -1.60 2.20 -5.02
C ALA A 171 -3.00 2.66 -5.45
N THR A 172 -3.12 3.46 -6.53
CA THR A 172 -4.41 3.89 -7.07
C THR A 172 -5.22 2.70 -7.58
N ALA A 173 -4.61 1.83 -8.39
CA ALA A 173 -5.26 0.63 -8.88
C ALA A 173 -5.65 -0.33 -7.75
N THR A 174 -4.80 -0.45 -6.71
CA THR A 174 -5.09 -1.25 -5.52
C THR A 174 -6.26 -0.68 -4.71
N ALA A 175 -6.42 0.65 -4.67
CA ALA A 175 -7.57 1.28 -4.02
C ALA A 175 -8.89 0.96 -4.75
N GLU A 176 -8.91 1.01 -6.08
CA GLU A 176 -10.06 0.60 -6.86
C GLU A 176 -10.35 -0.91 -6.70
N LEU A 177 -9.30 -1.73 -6.74
CA LEU A 177 -9.40 -3.17 -6.52
C LEU A 177 -10.01 -3.50 -5.17
N LEU A 178 -9.60 -2.81 -4.10
CA LEU A 178 -10.18 -2.98 -2.77
C LEU A 178 -11.71 -2.83 -2.79
N ILE A 179 -12.23 -1.79 -3.47
CA ILE A 179 -13.66 -1.53 -3.55
C ILE A 179 -14.40 -2.64 -4.32
N HIS A 180 -13.79 -3.16 -5.41
CA HIS A 180 -14.33 -4.30 -6.14
C HIS A 180 -14.42 -5.56 -5.28
N LEU A 181 -13.34 -5.87 -4.55
CA LEU A 181 -13.29 -7.04 -3.67
C LEU A 181 -14.26 -6.92 -2.48
N MET A 182 -14.40 -5.74 -1.89
CA MET A 182 -15.39 -5.49 -0.84
C MET A 182 -16.81 -5.74 -1.33
N LYS A 183 -17.15 -5.27 -2.53
CA LYS A 183 -18.46 -5.54 -3.16
C LYS A 183 -18.68 -7.03 -3.41
N GLU A 184 -17.68 -7.73 -3.97
CA GLU A 184 -17.74 -9.17 -4.24
C GLU A 184 -17.93 -9.98 -2.94
N MET A 185 -17.35 -9.52 -1.83
CA MET A 185 -17.51 -10.11 -0.49
C MET A 185 -18.80 -9.71 0.22
N GLY A 186 -19.62 -8.81 -0.35
CA GLY A 186 -20.85 -8.31 0.26
C GLY A 186 -20.59 -7.41 1.48
N VAL A 187 -19.46 -6.72 1.53
CA VAL A 187 -19.14 -5.77 2.59
C VAL A 187 -19.80 -4.44 2.28
N GLU A 188 -20.88 -4.14 2.99
CA GLU A 188 -21.70 -2.93 2.80
C GLU A 188 -21.67 -1.99 4.02
N ARG A 189 -21.11 -2.47 5.15
CA ARG A 189 -21.14 -1.77 6.42
C ARG A 189 -19.83 -1.91 7.19
N SER A 190 -19.51 -0.91 8.00
CA SER A 190 -18.27 -0.85 8.77
C SER A 190 -18.11 -2.00 9.78
N ASP A 191 -19.19 -2.58 10.30
CA ASP A 191 -19.13 -3.72 11.22
C ASP A 191 -18.71 -5.04 10.56
N GLN A 192 -18.67 -5.10 9.22
CA GLN A 192 -18.17 -6.24 8.44
C GLN A 192 -16.65 -6.12 8.12
N LEU A 193 -16.02 -4.99 8.39
CA LEU A 193 -14.60 -4.78 8.11
C LEU A 193 -13.64 -5.80 8.79
N PRO A 194 -13.95 -6.34 10.00
CA PRO A 194 -13.11 -7.37 10.59
C PRO A 194 -12.89 -8.58 9.68
N ASP A 195 -13.80 -8.86 8.74
CA ASP A 195 -13.68 -9.96 7.77
C ASP A 195 -12.62 -9.71 6.68
N LEU A 196 -12.13 -8.45 6.55
CA LEU A 196 -11.10 -8.04 5.59
C LEU A 196 -9.69 -8.13 6.17
N PHE A 197 -9.54 -8.12 7.50
CA PHE A 197 -8.21 -8.07 8.11
C PHE A 197 -7.43 -9.38 7.95
N ALA A 198 -6.12 -9.22 7.70
CA ALA A 198 -5.14 -10.30 7.61
C ALA A 198 -4.26 -10.35 8.88
#